data_5ea7b53fe2f9e7579677f16fd3601d31
#
_entry.id   5ea7b53fe2f9e7579677f16fd3601d31
#
_cell.length_a   1.000
_cell.length_b   1.000
_cell.length_c   1.000
_cell.angle_alpha   90.00
_cell.angle_beta   90.00
_cell.angle_gamma   90.00
#
_symmetry.space_group_name_H-M   'P 1'
#
loop_
_entity.id
_entity.type
_entity.pdbx_description
1 polymer ?
#
loop_
_entity_poly.entity_id
_entity_poly.type
_entity_poly.pdbx_seq_one_letter_code
_entity_poly.pdbx_strand_id
1 'polypeptide(L)'
;MACAKAVIFDYVGTLVNCRNYTMEASREKLHAALVTEGFDVAKDKFLEAYIQAHEKYRKIRYEQLREVTNAVWVAEALCNLGFKATADDYRIKAALNVFFKDYIDMLELRAGAKKLIKQAAEQCKVALISNFTHAPVIHKSLRKTKISTYFNAVVISEENGWRKPSGHIFQDTLNKLLVRANEAVYIGDSPIEDIKGAKQAGLKTVFVASQFNTLKDLLDSLQKPDFIAKDLQSISESLTEIISIK
;
A
#
# COMPACT_ATOMS: atom_id res chain seq x y z
N MET A 1 -14.45 -7.19 29.42
CA MET A 1 -13.47 -7.50 28.36
C MET A 1 -12.80 -6.20 27.94
N ALA A 2 -11.48 -6.20 27.76
CA ALA A 2 -10.81 -5.01 27.22
C ALA A 2 -11.14 -4.87 25.73
N CYS A 3 -11.27 -3.65 25.22
CA CYS A 3 -11.46 -3.40 23.80
C CYS A 3 -10.14 -2.96 23.16
N ALA A 4 -9.96 -3.29 21.88
CA ALA A 4 -8.86 -2.77 21.08
C ALA A 4 -8.88 -1.23 21.09
N LYS A 5 -7.68 -0.65 21.20
CA LYS A 5 -7.50 0.81 21.18
C LYS A 5 -7.26 1.35 19.78
N ALA A 6 -6.94 0.45 18.85
CA ALA A 6 -6.69 0.81 17.45
C ALA A 6 -7.17 -0.24 16.46
N VAL A 7 -7.65 0.23 15.31
CA VAL A 7 -7.87 -0.57 14.10
C VAL A 7 -6.97 -0.03 12.99
N ILE A 8 -6.17 -0.91 12.41
CA ILE A 8 -5.20 -0.58 11.37
C ILE A 8 -5.61 -1.29 10.08
N PHE A 9 -5.68 -0.57 8.99
CA PHE A 9 -6.09 -1.09 7.69
C PHE A 9 -4.92 -1.10 6.70
N ASP A 10 -4.84 -2.15 5.87
CA ASP A 10 -4.25 -2.03 4.56
C ASP A 10 -5.13 -1.18 3.64
N TYR A 11 -4.57 -0.72 2.51
CA TYR A 11 -5.27 0.20 1.61
C TYR A 11 -5.72 -0.45 0.30
N VAL A 12 -4.78 -0.74 -0.62
CA VAL A 12 -5.09 -1.22 -1.97
C VAL A 12 -5.33 -2.73 -1.94
N GLY A 13 -6.53 -3.15 -2.29
CA GLY A 13 -7.02 -4.50 -2.10
C GLY A 13 -7.97 -4.58 -0.90
N THR A 14 -7.66 -3.90 0.18
CA THR A 14 -8.50 -3.92 1.40
C THR A 14 -9.60 -2.85 1.39
N LEU A 15 -9.24 -1.58 1.36
CA LEU A 15 -10.21 -0.46 1.41
C LEU A 15 -10.60 0.05 0.02
N VAL A 16 -9.71 -0.06 -0.96
CA VAL A 16 -9.94 0.36 -2.35
C VAL A 16 -9.62 -0.76 -3.33
N ASN A 17 -10.36 -0.78 -4.43
CA ASN A 17 -10.04 -1.57 -5.62
C ASN A 17 -9.39 -0.69 -6.68
N CYS A 18 -8.61 -1.32 -7.56
CA CYS A 18 -8.12 -0.71 -8.79
C CYS A 18 -8.56 -1.58 -9.96
N ARG A 19 -9.57 -1.13 -10.70
CA ARG A 19 -10.12 -1.89 -11.83
C ARG A 19 -9.66 -1.30 -13.14
N ASN A 20 -9.45 -2.16 -14.15
CA ASN A 20 -9.10 -1.77 -15.51
C ASN A 20 -7.79 -0.98 -15.66
N TYR A 21 -6.90 -1.02 -14.67
CA TYR A 21 -5.58 -0.42 -14.77
C TYR A 21 -4.62 -1.37 -15.50
N THR A 22 -3.86 -0.84 -16.44
CA THR A 22 -2.78 -1.54 -17.12
C THR A 22 -1.45 -0.83 -16.90
N MET A 23 -0.47 -1.57 -16.42
CA MET A 23 0.88 -1.05 -16.18
C MET A 23 1.56 -0.65 -17.51
N GLU A 24 1.22 -1.33 -18.59
CA GLU A 24 1.80 -1.07 -19.92
C GLU A 24 1.47 0.33 -20.41
N ALA A 25 0.18 0.71 -20.41
CA ALA A 25 -0.23 2.06 -20.79
C ALA A 25 0.42 3.14 -19.92
N SER A 26 0.60 2.89 -18.63
CA SER A 26 1.27 3.82 -17.74
C SER A 26 2.76 3.97 -18.03
N ARG A 27 3.46 2.89 -18.41
CA ARG A 27 4.87 2.95 -18.83
C ARG A 27 5.05 3.77 -20.09
N GLU A 28 4.14 3.67 -21.05
CA GLU A 28 4.15 4.52 -22.25
C GLU A 28 3.98 5.99 -21.91
N LYS A 29 3.05 6.31 -21.03
CA LYS A 29 2.85 7.67 -20.53
C LYS A 29 4.07 8.20 -19.76
N LEU A 30 4.73 7.34 -18.96
CA LEU A 30 5.97 7.70 -18.29
C LEU A 30 7.04 8.10 -19.27
N HIS A 31 7.28 7.28 -20.31
CA HIS A 31 8.26 7.59 -21.35
C HIS A 31 7.94 8.93 -22.03
N ALA A 32 6.69 9.11 -22.49
CA ALA A 32 6.27 10.35 -23.14
C ALA A 32 6.47 11.59 -22.23
N ALA A 33 6.17 11.45 -20.94
CA ALA A 33 6.39 12.52 -19.98
C ALA A 33 7.88 12.81 -19.75
N LEU A 34 8.74 11.79 -19.68
CA LEU A 34 10.19 11.98 -19.57
C LEU A 34 10.78 12.69 -20.79
N VAL A 35 10.30 12.37 -21.99
CA VAL A 35 10.69 13.08 -23.23
C VAL A 35 10.26 14.55 -23.16
N THR A 36 9.04 14.83 -22.73
CA THR A 36 8.52 16.19 -22.54
C THR A 36 9.37 16.99 -21.54
N GLU A 37 9.86 16.32 -20.49
CA GLU A 37 10.73 16.91 -19.47
C GLU A 37 12.21 17.03 -19.91
N GLY A 38 12.53 16.67 -21.17
CA GLY A 38 13.84 16.88 -21.76
C GLY A 38 14.81 15.70 -21.70
N PHE A 39 14.32 14.48 -21.41
CA PHE A 39 15.09 13.26 -21.61
C PHE A 39 14.82 12.70 -23.02
N ASP A 40 15.63 13.08 -23.99
CA ASP A 40 15.49 12.61 -25.38
C ASP A 40 15.98 11.15 -25.50
N VAL A 41 15.10 10.21 -25.16
CA VAL A 41 15.39 8.78 -25.13
C VAL A 41 14.40 7.99 -25.99
N ALA A 42 14.92 7.06 -26.80
CA ALA A 42 14.08 6.16 -27.60
C ALA A 42 13.23 5.26 -26.68
N LYS A 43 11.93 5.09 -27.02
CA LYS A 43 10.95 4.37 -26.22
C LYS A 43 11.41 2.96 -25.84
N ASP A 44 11.82 2.17 -26.83
CA ASP A 44 12.17 0.76 -26.62
C ASP A 44 13.38 0.63 -25.70
N LYS A 45 14.41 1.48 -25.89
CA LYS A 45 15.60 1.51 -25.03
C LYS A 45 15.24 1.89 -23.59
N PHE A 46 14.37 2.89 -23.42
CA PHE A 46 13.92 3.29 -22.08
C PHE A 46 13.13 2.16 -21.39
N LEU A 47 12.17 1.55 -22.09
CA LEU A 47 11.35 0.47 -21.52
C LEU A 47 12.20 -0.73 -21.11
N GLU A 48 13.19 -1.11 -21.93
CA GLU A 48 14.13 -2.18 -21.58
C GLU A 48 14.93 -1.84 -20.32
N ALA A 49 15.57 -0.68 -20.27
CA ALA A 49 16.35 -0.23 -19.11
C ALA A 49 15.48 -0.08 -17.85
N TYR A 50 14.25 0.40 -18.00
CA TYR A 50 13.27 0.49 -16.92
C TYR A 50 12.91 -0.86 -16.34
N ILE A 51 12.65 -1.87 -17.19
CA ILE A 51 12.32 -3.23 -16.73
C ILE A 51 13.50 -3.84 -15.98
N GLN A 52 14.71 -3.71 -16.50
CA GLN A 52 15.92 -4.22 -15.84
C GLN A 52 16.14 -3.57 -14.47
N ALA A 53 16.06 -2.25 -14.39
CA ALA A 53 16.18 -1.53 -13.11
C ALA A 53 15.05 -1.91 -12.14
N HIS A 54 13.80 -1.97 -12.60
CA HIS A 54 12.66 -2.36 -11.78
C HIS A 54 12.85 -3.76 -11.17
N GLU A 55 13.27 -4.77 -11.97
CA GLU A 55 13.49 -6.14 -11.47
C GLU A 55 14.64 -6.22 -10.46
N LYS A 56 15.72 -5.46 -10.67
CA LYS A 56 16.81 -5.34 -9.71
C LYS A 56 16.29 -4.85 -8.34
N TYR A 57 15.56 -3.74 -8.34
CA TYR A 57 15.03 -3.16 -7.11
C TYR A 57 13.85 -3.94 -6.53
N ARG A 58 13.09 -4.66 -7.36
CA ARG A 58 12.07 -5.59 -6.90
C ARG A 58 12.65 -6.65 -5.98
N LYS A 59 13.81 -7.26 -6.30
CA LYS A 59 14.49 -8.21 -5.42
C LYS A 59 14.81 -7.59 -4.06
N ILE A 60 15.43 -6.40 -4.03
CA ILE A 60 15.74 -5.69 -2.78
C ILE A 60 14.47 -5.47 -1.95
N ARG A 61 13.39 -5.01 -2.58
CA ARG A 61 12.13 -4.72 -1.90
C ARG A 61 11.51 -5.96 -1.26
N TYR A 62 11.52 -7.10 -1.93
CA TYR A 62 10.86 -8.32 -1.43
C TYR A 62 11.78 -9.19 -0.57
N GLU A 63 13.09 -9.20 -0.81
CA GLU A 63 14.04 -10.01 -0.03
C GLU A 63 14.50 -9.28 1.25
N GLN A 64 14.73 -7.98 1.16
CA GLN A 64 15.22 -7.18 2.29
C GLN A 64 14.11 -6.39 3.01
N LEU A 65 12.89 -6.41 2.47
CA LEU A 65 11.72 -5.67 2.99
C LEU A 65 11.98 -4.16 3.13
N ARG A 66 12.92 -3.63 2.34
CA ARG A 66 13.23 -2.20 2.25
C ARG A 66 12.46 -1.60 1.07
N GLU A 67 11.88 -0.43 1.29
CA GLU A 67 11.22 0.24 0.19
C GLU A 67 12.23 0.95 -0.71
N VAL A 68 12.03 0.79 -2.01
CA VAL A 68 12.73 1.54 -3.05
C VAL A 68 11.68 2.18 -3.94
N THR A 69 11.83 3.46 -4.22
CA THR A 69 10.82 4.26 -4.92
C THR A 69 10.93 4.16 -6.43
N ASN A 70 9.84 4.44 -7.14
CA ASN A 70 9.84 4.53 -8.59
C ASN A 70 10.92 5.48 -9.12
N ALA A 71 11.15 6.60 -8.43
CA ALA A 71 12.14 7.58 -8.84
C ALA A 71 13.56 6.99 -8.91
N VAL A 72 13.90 6.05 -8.02
CA VAL A 72 15.23 5.41 -7.99
C VAL A 72 15.46 4.56 -9.24
N TRP A 73 14.55 3.66 -9.58
CA TRP A 73 14.78 2.83 -10.78
C TRP A 73 14.55 3.56 -12.10
N VAL A 74 13.75 4.62 -12.13
CA VAL A 74 13.66 5.50 -13.29
C VAL A 74 14.96 6.26 -13.48
N ALA A 75 15.53 6.81 -12.41
CA ALA A 75 16.83 7.48 -12.48
C ALA A 75 17.95 6.51 -12.92
N GLU A 76 17.99 5.30 -12.39
CA GLU A 76 18.96 4.28 -12.82
C GLU A 76 18.78 3.93 -14.31
N ALA A 77 17.55 3.73 -14.78
CA ALA A 77 17.27 3.45 -16.17
C ALA A 77 17.81 4.57 -17.10
N LEU A 78 17.58 5.83 -16.71
CA LEU A 78 18.10 6.98 -17.45
C LEU A 78 19.63 7.08 -17.39
N CYS A 79 20.25 6.81 -16.23
CA CYS A 79 21.71 6.79 -16.08
C CYS A 79 22.36 5.73 -16.97
N ASN A 80 21.76 4.53 -17.06
CA ASN A 80 22.24 3.45 -17.93
C ASN A 80 22.16 3.81 -19.43
N LEU A 81 21.35 4.80 -19.78
CA LEU A 81 21.21 5.35 -21.13
C LEU A 81 22.03 6.63 -21.37
N GLY A 82 22.91 6.97 -20.42
CA GLY A 82 23.85 8.08 -20.54
C GLY A 82 23.34 9.44 -20.04
N PHE A 83 22.15 9.52 -19.45
CA PHE A 83 21.64 10.76 -18.88
C PHE A 83 22.15 10.96 -17.45
N LYS A 84 22.35 12.22 -17.04
CA LYS A 84 22.56 12.57 -15.64
C LYS A 84 21.20 12.72 -14.96
N ALA A 85 20.85 11.77 -14.10
CA ALA A 85 19.59 11.76 -13.40
C ALA A 85 19.75 11.23 -11.97
N THR A 86 18.95 11.73 -11.04
CA THR A 86 18.88 11.26 -9.66
C THR A 86 17.41 11.03 -9.26
N ALA A 87 17.17 10.28 -8.20
CA ALA A 87 15.82 10.07 -7.69
C ALA A 87 15.13 11.39 -7.24
N ASP A 88 15.91 12.43 -6.95
CA ASP A 88 15.40 13.73 -6.56
C ASP A 88 15.14 14.68 -7.73
N ASP A 89 15.48 14.29 -8.96
CA ASP A 89 15.25 15.10 -10.16
C ASP A 89 13.75 15.44 -10.31
N TYR A 90 13.44 16.72 -10.34
CA TYR A 90 12.06 17.21 -10.46
C TYR A 90 11.37 16.73 -11.73
N ARG A 91 12.12 16.52 -12.82
CA ARG A 91 11.62 16.01 -14.11
C ARG A 91 11.09 14.58 -13.96
N ILE A 92 11.82 13.74 -13.24
CA ILE A 92 11.39 12.38 -12.91
C ILE A 92 10.15 12.41 -12.04
N LYS A 93 10.11 13.28 -11.02
CA LYS A 93 8.93 13.43 -10.16
C LYS A 93 7.72 13.92 -10.94
N ALA A 94 7.89 14.85 -11.88
CA ALA A 94 6.82 15.30 -12.78
C ALA A 94 6.29 14.15 -13.65
N ALA A 95 7.19 13.39 -14.29
CA ALA A 95 6.83 12.25 -15.14
C ALA A 95 6.13 11.14 -14.32
N LEU A 96 6.53 10.88 -13.08
CA LEU A 96 5.86 9.93 -12.20
C LEU A 96 4.44 10.38 -11.81
N ASN A 97 4.16 11.66 -11.70
CA ASN A 97 2.79 12.14 -11.50
C ASN A 97 1.90 11.81 -12.72
N VAL A 98 2.43 11.85 -13.93
CA VAL A 98 1.73 11.44 -15.16
C VAL A 98 1.53 9.92 -15.17
N PHE A 99 2.58 9.15 -14.84
CA PHE A 99 2.54 7.69 -14.76
C PHE A 99 1.42 7.18 -13.84
N PHE A 100 1.24 7.80 -12.68
CA PHE A 100 0.27 7.35 -11.69
C PHE A 100 -1.12 8.00 -11.82
N LYS A 101 -1.32 8.92 -12.77
CA LYS A 101 -2.60 9.64 -12.88
C LYS A 101 -3.77 8.68 -13.06
N ASP A 102 -3.70 7.81 -14.05
CA ASP A 102 -4.80 6.86 -14.34
C ASP A 102 -5.01 5.89 -13.18
N TYR A 103 -3.92 5.45 -12.53
CA TYR A 103 -4.03 4.60 -11.35
C TYR A 103 -4.85 5.25 -10.24
N ILE A 104 -4.58 6.53 -9.94
CA ILE A 104 -5.33 7.30 -8.95
C ILE A 104 -6.80 7.43 -9.36
N ASP A 105 -7.05 7.68 -10.65
CA ASP A 105 -8.41 7.86 -11.16
C ASP A 105 -9.23 6.57 -11.08
N MET A 106 -8.60 5.41 -11.21
CA MET A 106 -9.20 4.08 -11.12
C MET A 106 -9.31 3.52 -9.70
N LEU A 107 -8.73 4.20 -8.70
CA LEU A 107 -8.92 3.79 -7.30
C LEU A 107 -10.31 4.20 -6.79
N GLU A 108 -11.08 3.19 -6.37
CA GLU A 108 -12.43 3.34 -5.86
C GLU A 108 -12.61 2.63 -4.52
N LEU A 109 -13.39 3.22 -3.61
CA LEU A 109 -13.71 2.56 -2.34
C LEU A 109 -14.47 1.26 -2.58
N ARG A 110 -14.07 0.23 -1.87
CA ARG A 110 -14.84 -1.01 -1.79
C ARG A 110 -16.15 -0.78 -1.05
N ALA A 111 -17.18 -1.54 -1.43
CA ALA A 111 -18.45 -1.50 -0.74
C ALA A 111 -18.27 -1.74 0.77
N GLY A 112 -18.87 -0.91 1.59
CA GLY A 112 -18.75 -0.96 3.05
C GLY A 112 -17.53 -0.26 3.65
N ALA A 113 -16.48 0.06 2.87
CA ALA A 113 -15.23 0.61 3.39
C ALA A 113 -15.43 1.89 4.23
N LYS A 114 -16.13 2.87 3.68
CA LYS A 114 -16.35 4.14 4.39
C LYS A 114 -17.18 3.97 5.67
N LYS A 115 -18.18 3.09 5.65
CA LYS A 115 -18.99 2.76 6.84
C LYS A 115 -18.11 2.13 7.91
N LEU A 116 -17.32 1.12 7.56
CA LEU A 116 -16.41 0.42 8.47
C LEU A 116 -15.38 1.36 9.11
N ILE A 117 -14.72 2.19 8.29
CA ILE A 117 -13.73 3.17 8.79
C ILE A 117 -14.39 4.13 9.79
N LYS A 118 -15.58 4.65 9.45
CA LYS A 118 -16.32 5.56 10.34
C LYS A 118 -16.65 4.88 11.67
N GLN A 119 -17.20 3.68 11.65
CA GLN A 119 -17.53 2.92 12.86
C GLN A 119 -16.30 2.62 13.71
N ALA A 120 -15.16 2.29 13.07
CA ALA A 120 -13.90 2.09 13.77
C ALA A 120 -13.41 3.39 14.44
N ALA A 121 -13.50 4.52 13.74
CA ALA A 121 -13.06 5.83 14.26
C ALA A 121 -13.94 6.33 15.43
N GLU A 122 -15.18 5.89 15.54
CA GLU A 122 -16.06 6.19 16.67
C GLU A 122 -15.68 5.43 17.93
N GLN A 123 -14.91 4.33 17.83
CA GLN A 123 -14.61 3.43 18.94
C GLN A 123 -13.10 3.34 19.25
N CYS A 124 -12.24 3.54 18.25
CA CYS A 124 -10.80 3.31 18.33
C CYS A 124 -10.03 4.38 17.57
N LYS A 125 -8.71 4.47 17.81
CA LYS A 125 -7.80 5.12 16.86
C LYS A 125 -7.76 4.33 15.57
N VAL A 126 -7.67 5.02 14.44
CA VAL A 126 -7.63 4.38 13.13
C VAL A 126 -6.33 4.74 12.41
N ALA A 127 -5.66 3.75 11.85
CA ALA A 127 -4.48 3.99 11.01
C ALA A 127 -4.54 3.19 9.71
N LEU A 128 -3.66 3.57 8.79
CA LEU A 128 -3.46 2.92 7.51
C LEU A 128 -1.98 2.57 7.34
N ILE A 129 -1.70 1.34 6.88
CA ILE A 129 -0.37 0.93 6.42
C ILE A 129 -0.47 0.49 4.97
N SER A 130 0.28 1.11 4.08
CA SER A 130 0.28 0.75 2.66
C SER A 130 1.69 0.51 2.13
N ASN A 131 1.89 -0.63 1.48
CA ASN A 131 3.09 -0.87 0.67
C ASN A 131 2.91 -0.19 -0.68
N PHE A 132 3.48 1.00 -0.82
CA PHE A 132 3.39 1.76 -2.07
C PHE A 132 4.67 2.57 -2.34
N THR A 133 5.13 2.56 -3.59
CA THR A 133 6.41 3.10 -4.04
C THR A 133 6.36 4.58 -4.45
N HIS A 134 5.18 5.21 -4.31
CA HIS A 134 4.94 6.62 -4.62
C HIS A 134 3.81 7.15 -3.74
N ALA A 135 4.15 7.63 -2.56
CA ALA A 135 3.21 8.07 -1.51
C ALA A 135 2.17 9.11 -1.95
N PRO A 136 2.49 10.03 -2.90
CA PRO A 136 1.48 10.96 -3.41
C PRO A 136 0.22 10.29 -3.96
N VAL A 137 0.31 9.05 -4.47
CA VAL A 137 -0.85 8.26 -4.93
C VAL A 137 -1.82 8.00 -3.79
N ILE A 138 -1.30 7.49 -2.68
CA ILE A 138 -2.12 7.15 -1.51
C ILE A 138 -2.76 8.41 -0.93
N HIS A 139 -1.97 9.47 -0.72
CA HIS A 139 -2.49 10.73 -0.19
C HIS A 139 -3.54 11.37 -1.10
N LYS A 140 -3.35 11.37 -2.42
CA LYS A 140 -4.34 11.88 -3.38
C LYS A 140 -5.61 11.03 -3.36
N SER A 141 -5.48 9.70 -3.32
CA SER A 141 -6.62 8.77 -3.27
C SER A 141 -7.43 8.93 -1.98
N LEU A 142 -6.78 9.05 -0.82
CA LEU A 142 -7.45 9.29 0.46
C LEU A 142 -8.27 10.59 0.44
N ARG A 143 -7.76 11.65 -0.19
CA ARG A 143 -8.50 12.91 -0.37
C ARG A 143 -9.67 12.77 -1.35
N LYS A 144 -9.43 12.13 -2.51
CA LYS A 144 -10.46 11.86 -3.53
C LYS A 144 -11.64 11.07 -2.94
N THR A 145 -11.36 10.06 -2.14
CA THR A 145 -12.36 9.19 -1.52
C THR A 145 -12.99 9.79 -0.27
N LYS A 146 -12.50 10.95 0.19
CA LYS A 146 -13.00 11.68 1.37
C LYS A 146 -13.00 10.82 2.65
N ILE A 147 -11.92 10.06 2.87
CA ILE A 147 -11.72 9.24 4.08
C ILE A 147 -10.47 9.66 4.88
N SER A 148 -9.66 10.58 4.36
CA SER A 148 -8.40 11.00 4.99
C SER A 148 -8.56 11.48 6.43
N THR A 149 -9.67 12.13 6.76
CA THR A 149 -9.94 12.71 8.09
C THR A 149 -10.23 11.68 9.18
N TYR A 150 -10.48 10.43 8.83
CA TYR A 150 -10.72 9.37 9.82
C TYR A 150 -9.44 8.75 10.38
N PHE A 151 -8.29 8.96 9.72
CA PHE A 151 -7.04 8.31 10.12
C PHE A 151 -6.22 9.19 11.07
N ASN A 152 -5.88 8.62 12.23
CA ASN A 152 -4.94 9.22 13.20
C ASN A 152 -3.48 9.09 12.73
N ALA A 153 -3.19 8.04 11.91
CA ALA A 153 -1.89 7.86 11.28
C ALA A 153 -2.05 7.22 9.89
N VAL A 154 -1.26 7.68 8.93
CA VAL A 154 -1.08 7.07 7.61
C VAL A 154 0.39 6.76 7.46
N VAL A 155 0.72 5.49 7.23
CA VAL A 155 2.10 5.02 7.08
C VAL A 155 2.24 4.35 5.73
N ILE A 156 3.09 4.91 4.89
CA ILE A 156 3.34 4.42 3.52
C ILE A 156 4.79 3.98 3.46
N SER A 157 5.05 2.83 2.85
CA SER A 157 6.39 2.25 2.82
C SER A 157 7.43 3.17 2.17
N GLU A 158 7.06 4.00 1.17
CA GLU A 158 7.95 5.00 0.59
C GLU A 158 8.47 6.00 1.64
N GLU A 159 7.58 6.50 2.50
CA GLU A 159 7.90 7.49 3.54
C GLU A 159 8.58 6.84 4.75
N ASN A 160 8.24 5.56 5.02
CA ASN A 160 8.75 4.82 6.17
C ASN A 160 10.12 4.16 5.91
N GLY A 161 10.39 3.78 4.66
CA GLY A 161 11.58 3.03 4.26
C GLY A 161 11.47 1.51 4.45
N TRP A 162 10.44 1.01 5.14
CA TRP A 162 10.18 -0.41 5.34
C TRP A 162 8.85 -0.82 4.72
N ARG A 163 8.78 -2.08 4.24
CA ARG A 163 7.58 -2.69 3.66
C ARG A 163 7.03 -3.76 4.57
N LYS A 164 5.71 -3.95 4.57
CA LYS A 164 5.11 -5.18 5.09
C LYS A 164 5.67 -6.39 4.32
N PRO A 165 5.96 -7.51 4.95
CA PRO A 165 5.67 -7.89 6.33
C PRO A 165 6.75 -7.49 7.36
N SER A 166 7.65 -6.56 7.10
CA SER A 166 8.65 -6.11 8.09
C SER A 166 7.97 -5.60 9.37
N GLY A 167 8.40 -6.10 10.54
CA GLY A 167 7.90 -5.63 11.83
C GLY A 167 8.12 -4.14 12.08
N HIS A 168 9.11 -3.52 11.42
CA HIS A 168 9.42 -2.09 11.59
C HIS A 168 8.23 -1.19 11.22
N ILE A 169 7.56 -1.44 10.10
CA ILE A 169 6.44 -0.57 9.65
C ILE A 169 5.23 -0.70 10.60
N PHE A 170 4.98 -1.90 11.16
CA PHE A 170 3.93 -2.09 12.16
C PHE A 170 4.28 -1.40 13.47
N GLN A 171 5.52 -1.56 13.95
CA GLN A 171 5.97 -0.92 15.19
C GLN A 171 5.92 0.60 15.10
N ASP A 172 6.35 1.19 13.99
CA ASP A 172 6.27 2.64 13.77
C ASP A 172 4.83 3.14 13.78
N THR A 173 3.91 2.34 13.20
CA THR A 173 2.48 2.68 13.23
C THR A 173 1.92 2.63 14.66
N LEU A 174 2.25 1.59 15.41
CA LEU A 174 1.85 1.46 16.82
C LEU A 174 2.39 2.60 17.68
N ASN A 175 3.65 3.00 17.46
CA ASN A 175 4.27 4.13 18.14
C ASN A 175 3.54 5.46 17.82
N LYS A 176 3.19 5.69 16.55
CA LYS A 176 2.41 6.89 16.13
C LYS A 176 1.03 6.91 16.79
N LEU A 177 0.41 5.76 16.96
CA LEU A 177 -0.88 5.62 17.63
C LEU A 177 -0.79 5.62 19.17
N LEU A 178 0.40 5.46 19.73
CA LEU A 178 0.62 5.30 21.18
C LEU A 178 -0.21 4.13 21.74
N VAL A 179 -0.15 2.96 21.09
CA VAL A 179 -0.84 1.72 21.49
C VAL A 179 0.13 0.53 21.47
N ARG A 180 -0.14 -0.47 22.27
CA ARG A 180 0.60 -1.74 22.25
C ARG A 180 0.04 -2.65 21.16
N ALA A 181 0.86 -3.57 20.64
CA ALA A 181 0.46 -4.48 19.58
C ALA A 181 -0.79 -5.31 19.93
N ASN A 182 -0.85 -5.84 21.16
CA ASN A 182 -2.00 -6.61 21.66
C ASN A 182 -3.27 -5.77 21.91
N GLU A 183 -3.20 -4.47 21.75
CA GLU A 183 -4.32 -3.52 21.84
C GLU A 183 -4.80 -3.08 20.44
N ALA A 184 -4.27 -3.67 19.37
CA ALA A 184 -4.58 -3.30 18.00
C ALA A 184 -5.06 -4.48 17.16
N VAL A 185 -6.00 -4.19 16.25
CA VAL A 185 -6.48 -5.11 15.22
C VAL A 185 -5.99 -4.62 13.87
N TYR A 186 -5.47 -5.54 13.05
CA TYR A 186 -5.07 -5.28 11.67
C TYR A 186 -6.04 -5.95 10.70
N ILE A 187 -6.49 -5.21 9.69
CA ILE A 187 -7.41 -5.69 8.65
C ILE A 187 -6.73 -5.54 7.30
N GLY A 188 -6.54 -6.66 6.58
CA GLY A 188 -5.87 -6.68 5.30
C GLY A 188 -6.25 -7.86 4.43
N ASP A 189 -5.80 -7.84 3.16
CA ASP A 189 -6.10 -8.86 2.17
C ASP A 189 -4.91 -9.77 1.83
N SER A 190 -3.67 -9.34 2.09
CA SER A 190 -2.49 -10.13 1.74
C SER A 190 -2.13 -11.14 2.84
N PRO A 191 -2.11 -12.46 2.54
CA PRO A 191 -1.71 -13.46 3.51
C PRO A 191 -0.31 -13.23 4.08
N ILE A 192 0.64 -12.76 3.24
CA ILE A 192 2.05 -12.61 3.64
C ILE A 192 2.32 -11.19 4.15
N GLU A 193 1.95 -10.15 3.39
CA GLU A 193 2.27 -8.77 3.77
C GLU A 193 1.48 -8.35 5.02
N ASP A 194 0.18 -8.68 5.07
CA ASP A 194 -0.74 -8.24 6.13
C ASP A 194 -0.82 -9.25 7.29
N ILE A 195 -1.29 -10.47 6.99
CA ILE A 195 -1.63 -11.42 8.06
C ILE A 195 -0.38 -11.91 8.77
N LYS A 196 0.62 -12.41 8.01
CA LYS A 196 1.89 -12.83 8.61
C LYS A 196 2.59 -11.68 9.32
N GLY A 197 2.69 -10.51 8.65
CA GLY A 197 3.39 -9.36 9.19
C GLY A 197 2.77 -8.84 10.48
N ALA A 198 1.45 -8.62 10.50
CA ALA A 198 0.74 -8.16 11.67
C ALA A 198 0.78 -9.17 12.83
N LYS A 199 0.62 -10.47 12.56
CA LYS A 199 0.75 -11.52 13.61
C LYS A 199 2.15 -11.57 14.20
N GLN A 200 3.18 -11.49 13.38
CA GLN A 200 4.57 -11.44 13.87
C GLN A 200 4.85 -10.18 14.71
N ALA A 201 4.16 -9.09 14.43
CA ALA A 201 4.23 -7.87 15.24
C ALA A 201 3.31 -7.92 16.48
N GLY A 202 2.54 -9.00 16.71
CA GLY A 202 1.71 -9.22 17.88
C GLY A 202 0.30 -8.61 17.81
N LEU A 203 -0.16 -8.23 16.62
CA LEU A 203 -1.51 -7.71 16.42
C LEU A 203 -2.52 -8.85 16.20
N LYS A 204 -3.77 -8.59 16.55
CA LYS A 204 -4.91 -9.41 16.14
C LYS A 204 -5.22 -9.13 14.66
N THR A 205 -5.59 -10.15 13.89
CA THR A 205 -5.66 -10.08 12.44
C THR A 205 -7.01 -10.46 11.87
N VAL A 206 -7.46 -9.71 10.88
CA VAL A 206 -8.66 -9.99 10.08
C VAL A 206 -8.26 -10.06 8.62
N PHE A 207 -8.50 -11.19 7.99
CA PHE A 207 -8.34 -11.33 6.54
C PHE A 207 -9.66 -11.04 5.83
N VAL A 208 -9.59 -10.28 4.73
CA VAL A 208 -10.71 -10.07 3.82
C VAL A 208 -10.24 -10.26 2.38
N ALA A 209 -10.85 -11.18 1.64
CA ALA A 209 -10.47 -11.43 0.25
C ALA A 209 -10.65 -10.20 -0.66
N SER A 210 -9.79 -10.08 -1.66
CA SER A 210 -9.76 -9.00 -2.63
C SER A 210 -9.65 -9.50 -4.07
N GLN A 211 -9.54 -8.55 -5.01
CA GLN A 211 -9.19 -8.84 -6.40
C GLN A 211 -7.75 -9.34 -6.57
N PHE A 212 -6.88 -9.11 -5.59
CA PHE A 212 -5.46 -9.47 -5.64
C PHE A 212 -5.15 -10.74 -4.85
N ASN A 213 -5.90 -10.99 -3.77
CA ASN A 213 -5.71 -12.14 -2.89
C ASN A 213 -7.05 -12.77 -2.53
N THR A 214 -7.22 -14.02 -2.93
CA THR A 214 -8.44 -14.80 -2.70
C THR A 214 -8.37 -15.59 -1.40
N LEU A 215 -9.49 -16.17 -0.99
CA LEU A 215 -9.49 -17.13 0.13
C LEU A 215 -8.60 -18.35 -0.17
N LYS A 216 -8.48 -18.75 -1.45
CA LYS A 216 -7.57 -19.83 -1.84
C LYS A 216 -6.11 -19.45 -1.58
N ASP A 217 -5.71 -18.23 -1.94
CA ASP A 217 -4.35 -17.74 -1.67
C ASP A 217 -4.04 -17.72 -0.17
N LEU A 218 -5.02 -17.38 0.68
CA LEU A 218 -4.88 -17.49 2.12
C LEU A 218 -4.64 -18.94 2.57
N LEU A 219 -5.44 -19.88 2.09
CA LEU A 219 -5.34 -21.31 2.46
C LEU A 219 -3.99 -21.89 1.99
N ASP A 220 -3.58 -21.59 0.77
CA ASP A 220 -2.33 -22.06 0.19
C ASP A 220 -1.10 -21.46 0.92
N SER A 221 -1.22 -20.26 1.50
CA SER A 221 -0.16 -19.60 2.26
C SER A 221 0.11 -20.18 3.64
N LEU A 222 -0.78 -21.02 4.15
CA LEU A 222 -0.77 -21.58 5.50
C LEU A 222 -0.86 -20.52 6.63
N GLN A 223 -1.18 -19.27 6.31
CA GLN A 223 -1.38 -18.23 7.32
C GLN A 223 -2.75 -18.39 8.00
N LYS A 224 -2.79 -18.16 9.31
CA LYS A 224 -4.01 -18.30 10.12
C LYS A 224 -4.37 -16.97 10.75
N PRO A 225 -5.21 -16.14 10.10
CA PRO A 225 -5.74 -14.93 10.73
C PRO A 225 -6.65 -15.31 11.94
N ASP A 226 -6.88 -14.35 12.83
CA ASP A 226 -7.78 -14.54 13.95
C ASP A 226 -9.25 -14.52 13.50
N PHE A 227 -9.55 -13.80 12.41
CA PHE A 227 -10.84 -13.78 11.74
C PHE A 227 -10.68 -13.83 10.23
N ILE A 228 -11.62 -14.48 9.55
CA ILE A 228 -11.79 -14.44 8.09
C ILE A 228 -13.15 -13.82 7.81
N ALA A 229 -13.16 -12.70 7.11
CA ALA A 229 -14.37 -12.00 6.75
C ALA A 229 -14.72 -12.20 5.26
N LYS A 230 -15.99 -12.30 4.96
CA LYS A 230 -16.48 -12.40 3.58
C LYS A 230 -16.24 -11.10 2.79
N ASP A 231 -16.51 -9.97 3.44
CA ASP A 231 -16.41 -8.62 2.87
C ASP A 231 -16.30 -7.57 3.99
N LEU A 232 -16.16 -6.30 3.63
CA LEU A 232 -16.06 -5.21 4.60
C LEU A 232 -17.37 -4.94 5.34
N GLN A 233 -18.49 -5.33 4.77
CA GLN A 233 -19.79 -5.20 5.42
C GLN A 233 -19.90 -6.18 6.61
N SER A 234 -19.52 -7.42 6.41
CA SER A 234 -19.49 -8.42 7.49
C SER A 234 -18.53 -8.04 8.63
N ILE A 235 -17.39 -7.41 8.31
CA ILE A 235 -16.50 -6.84 9.33
C ILE A 235 -17.22 -5.72 10.10
N SER A 236 -17.93 -4.83 9.40
CA SER A 236 -18.69 -3.74 10.01
C SER A 236 -19.78 -4.24 10.97
N GLU A 237 -20.46 -5.34 10.62
CA GLU A 237 -21.51 -5.96 11.43
C GLU A 237 -20.94 -6.66 12.67
N SER A 238 -19.74 -7.24 12.58
CA SER A 238 -19.05 -7.94 13.67
C SER A 238 -17.97 -7.10 14.36
N LEU A 239 -17.89 -5.79 14.09
CA LEU A 239 -16.77 -4.96 14.54
C LEU A 239 -16.60 -5.00 16.06
N THR A 240 -17.68 -4.94 16.82
CA THR A 240 -17.64 -5.01 18.30
C THR A 240 -17.02 -6.30 18.82
N GLU A 241 -17.31 -7.42 18.17
CA GLU A 241 -16.69 -8.72 18.51
C GLU A 241 -15.21 -8.74 18.11
N ILE A 242 -14.89 -8.25 16.92
CA ILE A 242 -13.53 -8.21 16.39
C ILE A 242 -12.61 -7.37 17.28
N ILE A 243 -13.06 -6.21 17.75
CA ILE A 243 -12.28 -5.33 18.63
C ILE A 243 -12.28 -5.76 20.11
N SER A 244 -13.12 -6.71 20.51
CA SER A 244 -13.05 -7.29 21.86
C SER A 244 -11.76 -8.10 22.01
N ILE A 245 -10.95 -7.74 23.00
CA ILE A 245 -9.67 -8.40 23.32
C ILE A 245 -9.88 -9.28 24.55
N LYS A 246 -9.51 -10.56 24.41
CA LYS A 246 -9.53 -11.51 25.54
C LYS A 246 -8.33 -11.32 26.43
#